data_7d18bcbe5abe14433ad6a1caed29a46d
#
_entry.id   7d18bcbe5abe14433ad6a1caed29a46d
#
_cell.length_a   1.000
_cell.length_b   1.000
_cell.length_c   1.000
_cell.angle_alpha   90.00
_cell.angle_beta   90.00
_cell.angle_gamma   90.00
#
_symmetry.space_group_name_H-M   'P 1'
#
loop_
_entity.id
_entity.type
_entity.pdbx_description
1 polymer ?
#
loop_
_entity_poly.entity_id
_entity_poly.type
_entity_poly.pdbx_seq_one_letter_code
_entity_poly.pdbx_strand_id
1 'polypeptide(L)'
;MAEQGKTRGSKKNIKRYVDELELPKDKSKIRAVAVKYDVKKGRAPRIMATGKGEMAEMILQVAEEHRVPFYEDPSLSELLSKLELDSEISPELYTLVAEVLAFVYQLDKLAKKRRAVKQRAKEQRR
;
A
#
# COMPACT_ATOMS: atom_id res chain seq x y z
N MET A 1 -7.17 20.18 20.01
CA MET A 1 -7.05 19.73 19.68
C MET A 1 -6.65 19.01 19.10
N ALA A 2 -6.59 18.91 19.02
CA ALA A 2 -6.32 18.20 18.41
C ALA A 2 -5.85 17.51 18.01
N GLU A 3 -5.74 17.40 17.88
CA GLU A 3 -5.36 16.75 17.37
C GLU A 3 -4.86 16.03 17.11
N GLN A 4 -4.96 16.01 17.39
CA GLN A 4 -4.73 15.21 17.14
C GLN A 4 -4.32 14.42 16.59
N GLY A 5 -4.26 14.23 16.45
CA GLY A 5 -4.12 13.42 15.88
C GLY A 5 -3.55 13.11 15.36
N LYS A 6 -3.34 13.30 15.14
CA LYS A 6 -2.79 12.90 14.48
C LYS A 6 -1.88 12.35 13.93
N THR A 7 -1.66 12.12 14.00
CA THR A 7 -0.94 11.51 13.48
C THR A 7 -0.53 10.67 13.29
N ARG A 8 -0.52 10.56 13.28
CA ARG A 8 -0.08 9.71 13.14
C ARG A 8 0.23 8.60 12.67
N GLY A 9 0.01 8.44 12.72
CA GLY A 9 0.80 7.28 12.48
C GLY A 9 0.43 6.59 11.22
N SER A 10 1.45 6.05 10.59
CA SER A 10 1.35 5.29 9.34
C SER A 10 0.36 4.14 9.42
N LYS A 11 0.13 3.57 10.61
CA LYS A 11 -0.81 2.47 10.80
C LYS A 11 -2.22 2.79 10.35
N LYS A 12 -2.67 4.02 10.61
CA LYS A 12 -4.03 4.43 10.26
C LYS A 12 -4.24 4.56 8.77
N ASN A 13 -3.15 4.70 8.02
CA ASN A 13 -3.22 4.88 6.57
C ASN A 13 -3.15 3.57 5.82
N ILE A 14 -2.87 2.46 6.50
CA ILE A 14 -2.77 1.16 5.86
C ILE A 14 -4.11 0.45 5.95
N LYS A 15 -4.66 0.08 4.82
CA LYS A 15 -5.97 -0.55 4.67
C LYS A 15 -5.84 -1.82 3.84
N ARG A 16 -6.81 -2.69 3.97
CA ARG A 16 -6.82 -3.95 3.20
C ARG A 16 -8.03 -4.07 2.27
N TYR A 17 -9.07 -3.30 2.52
CA TYR A 17 -10.30 -3.36 1.76
C TYR A 17 -10.63 -2.00 1.17
N VAL A 18 -11.15 -2.02 -0.04
CA VAL A 18 -11.47 -0.77 -0.77
C VAL A 18 -12.48 0.07 0.01
N ASP A 19 -13.44 -0.56 0.68
CA ASP A 19 -14.45 0.17 1.42
C ASP A 19 -13.93 0.87 2.67
N GLU A 20 -12.72 0.58 3.09
CA GLU A 20 -12.07 1.30 4.19
C GLU A 20 -11.45 2.62 3.75
N LEU A 21 -11.28 2.83 2.44
CA LEU A 21 -10.60 4.00 1.91
C LEU A 21 -11.51 5.22 1.93
N GLU A 22 -10.93 6.37 2.21
CA GLU A 22 -11.63 7.65 2.15
C GLU A 22 -11.49 8.24 0.75
N LEU A 23 -12.18 7.63 -0.21
CA LEU A 23 -12.07 8.04 -1.59
C LEU A 23 -12.86 9.32 -1.87
N PRO A 24 -12.41 10.14 -2.86
CA PRO A 24 -13.19 11.30 -3.27
C PRO A 24 -14.59 10.91 -3.72
N LYS A 25 -15.58 11.75 -3.45
CA LYS A 25 -16.94 11.51 -3.91
C LYS A 25 -17.04 11.56 -5.43
N ASP A 26 -16.27 12.45 -6.04
CA ASP A 26 -16.13 12.48 -7.50
C ASP A 26 -15.15 11.38 -7.89
N LYS A 27 -15.69 10.30 -8.44
CA LYS A 27 -14.89 9.13 -8.80
C LYS A 27 -13.81 9.43 -9.82
N SER A 28 -14.00 10.46 -10.65
CA SER A 28 -12.99 10.85 -11.62
C SER A 28 -11.70 11.35 -10.98
N LYS A 29 -11.75 11.70 -9.69
CA LYS A 29 -10.59 12.21 -8.95
C LYS A 29 -9.87 11.14 -8.15
N ILE A 30 -10.36 9.91 -8.16
CA ILE A 30 -9.68 8.80 -7.47
C ILE A 30 -8.36 8.51 -8.19
N ARG A 31 -7.29 8.34 -7.44
CA ARG A 31 -5.98 7.97 -7.97
C ARG A 31 -5.47 6.73 -7.27
N ALA A 32 -4.78 5.90 -8.02
CA ALA A 32 -4.11 4.73 -7.46
C ALA A 32 -2.78 4.51 -8.16
N VAL A 33 -1.80 4.11 -7.39
CA VAL A 33 -0.47 3.78 -7.89
C VAL A 33 -0.06 2.43 -7.32
N ALA A 34 0.29 1.50 -8.18
CA ALA A 34 0.81 0.20 -7.77
C ALA A 34 2.32 0.23 -7.81
N VAL A 35 2.93 -0.16 -6.70
CA VAL A 35 4.39 -0.13 -6.55
C VAL A 35 4.89 -1.55 -6.26
N LYS A 36 5.93 -1.95 -6.94
CA LYS A 36 6.60 -3.21 -6.69
C LYS A 36 7.90 -2.94 -5.92
N TYR A 37 8.09 -3.66 -4.82
CA TYR A 37 9.30 -3.53 -4.03
C TYR A 37 9.78 -4.91 -3.60
N ASP A 38 10.98 -5.26 -4.00
CA ASP A 38 11.60 -6.52 -3.61
C ASP A 38 12.73 -6.23 -2.64
N VAL A 39 12.42 -6.37 -1.36
CA VAL A 39 13.35 -6.08 -0.27
C VAL A 39 14.59 -6.97 -0.35
N LYS A 40 14.40 -8.23 -0.74
CA LYS A 40 15.48 -9.21 -0.79
C LYS A 40 16.53 -8.91 -1.86
N LYS A 41 16.07 -8.33 -2.97
CA LYS A 41 16.97 -8.01 -4.08
C LYS A 41 17.65 -6.66 -3.92
N GLY A 42 17.28 -5.89 -2.89
CA GLY A 42 17.87 -4.58 -2.64
C GLY A 42 17.67 -3.58 -3.75
N ARG A 43 16.67 -3.78 -4.60
CA ARG A 43 16.39 -2.88 -5.71
C ARG A 43 15.47 -1.74 -5.28
N ALA A 44 15.56 -0.61 -5.97
CA ALA A 44 14.64 0.50 -5.76
C ALA A 44 13.21 0.07 -6.10
N PRO A 45 12.21 0.65 -5.41
CA PRO A 45 10.82 0.42 -5.78
C PRO A 45 10.55 0.92 -7.21
N ARG A 46 9.64 0.24 -7.89
CA ARG A 46 9.29 0.56 -9.28
C ARG A 46 7.78 0.78 -9.39
N ILE A 47 7.40 1.69 -10.28
CA ILE A 47 5.99 1.97 -10.55
C ILE A 47 5.46 0.93 -11.53
N MET A 48 4.49 0.14 -11.09
CA MET A 48 3.93 -0.94 -11.92
C MET A 48 2.67 -0.51 -12.65
N ALA A 49 1.87 0.35 -12.04
CA ALA A 49 0.63 0.84 -12.64
C ALA A 49 0.24 2.15 -12.01
N THR A 50 -0.37 3.02 -12.81
CA THR A 50 -0.99 4.24 -12.32
C THR A 50 -2.36 4.36 -12.96
N GLY A 51 -3.30 4.94 -12.23
CA GLY A 51 -4.63 5.15 -12.77
C GLY A 51 -5.35 6.29 -12.08
N LYS A 52 -6.31 6.85 -12.79
CA LYS A 52 -7.21 7.88 -12.28
C LYS A 52 -8.62 7.51 -12.69
N GLY A 53 -9.61 7.81 -11.84
CA GLY A 53 -10.99 7.49 -12.12
C GLY A 53 -11.23 5.98 -12.17
N GLU A 54 -11.84 5.52 -13.24
CA GLU A 54 -12.17 4.09 -13.40
C GLU A 54 -10.93 3.19 -13.37
N MET A 55 -9.84 3.65 -13.95
CA MET A 55 -8.59 2.89 -13.90
C MET A 55 -8.06 2.75 -12.49
N ALA A 56 -8.20 3.81 -11.68
CA ALA A 56 -7.82 3.75 -10.28
C ALA A 56 -8.67 2.73 -9.53
N GLU A 57 -9.98 2.74 -9.76
CA GLU A 57 -10.88 1.77 -9.13
C GLU A 57 -10.51 0.36 -9.51
N MET A 58 -10.17 0.12 -10.77
CA MET A 58 -9.73 -1.19 -11.23
C MET A 58 -8.46 -1.65 -10.52
N ILE A 59 -7.47 -0.76 -10.39
CA ILE A 59 -6.22 -1.07 -9.67
C ILE A 59 -6.52 -1.45 -8.23
N LEU A 60 -7.39 -0.70 -7.57
CA LEU A 60 -7.75 -0.97 -6.17
C LEU A 60 -8.46 -2.32 -6.03
N GLN A 61 -9.37 -2.64 -6.93
CA GLN A 61 -10.07 -3.92 -6.90
C GLN A 61 -9.13 -5.12 -7.10
N VAL A 62 -8.23 -5.01 -8.07
CA VAL A 62 -7.27 -6.08 -8.32
C VAL A 62 -6.35 -6.26 -7.11
N ALA A 63 -5.91 -5.14 -6.52
CA ALA A 63 -5.08 -5.21 -5.32
C ALA A 63 -5.80 -5.88 -4.16
N GLU A 64 -7.08 -5.56 -3.95
CA GLU A 64 -7.88 -6.19 -2.90
C GLU A 64 -8.02 -7.69 -3.12
N GLU A 65 -8.30 -8.10 -4.36
CA GLU A 65 -8.42 -9.52 -4.72
C GLU A 65 -7.15 -10.30 -4.44
N HIS A 66 -6.00 -9.68 -4.65
CA HIS A 66 -4.70 -10.30 -4.43
C HIS A 66 -4.12 -10.04 -3.05
N ARG A 67 -4.94 -9.44 -2.17
CA ARG A 67 -4.55 -9.15 -0.79
C ARG A 67 -3.33 -8.25 -0.67
N VAL A 68 -3.16 -7.35 -1.62
CA VAL A 68 -2.14 -6.31 -1.57
C VAL A 68 -2.64 -5.21 -0.66
N PRO A 69 -1.90 -4.84 0.39
CA PRO A 69 -2.36 -3.76 1.27
C PRO A 69 -2.29 -2.40 0.58
N PHE A 70 -3.15 -1.50 1.02
CA PHE A 70 -3.20 -0.13 0.54
C PHE A 70 -2.54 0.80 1.55
N TYR A 71 -1.82 1.77 1.06
CA TYR A 71 -1.39 2.91 1.87
C TYR A 71 -2.10 4.14 1.32
N GLU A 72 -2.92 4.75 2.17
CA GLU A 72 -3.76 5.87 1.74
C GLU A 72 -3.06 7.19 1.97
N ASP A 73 -2.54 7.79 0.91
CA ASP A 73 -1.85 9.07 0.95
C ASP A 73 -2.06 9.79 -0.39
N PRO A 74 -3.06 10.68 -0.47
CA PRO A 74 -3.34 11.39 -1.72
C PRO A 74 -2.16 12.19 -2.26
N SER A 75 -1.40 12.83 -1.39
CA SER A 75 -0.23 13.62 -1.82
C SER A 75 0.84 12.74 -2.44
N LEU A 76 1.15 11.62 -1.80
CA LEU A 76 2.14 10.69 -2.32
C LEU A 76 1.66 10.05 -3.62
N SER A 77 0.39 9.68 -3.70
CA SER A 77 -0.19 9.13 -4.93
C SER A 77 -0.08 10.11 -6.10
N GLU A 78 -0.33 11.38 -5.83
CA GLU A 78 -0.20 12.42 -6.85
C GLU A 78 1.23 12.53 -7.36
N LEU A 79 2.20 12.56 -6.46
CA LEU A 79 3.61 12.63 -6.83
C LEU A 79 4.03 11.42 -7.67
N LEU A 80 3.67 10.23 -7.22
CA LEU A 80 4.06 9.00 -7.89
C LEU A 80 3.37 8.84 -9.24
N SER A 81 2.15 9.35 -9.40
CA SER A 81 1.40 9.23 -10.65
C SER A 81 2.05 10.00 -11.82
N LYS A 82 2.95 10.91 -11.51
CA LYS A 82 3.67 11.68 -12.53
C LYS A 82 4.89 10.95 -13.08
N LEU A 83 5.28 9.85 -12.47
CA LEU A 83 6.43 9.08 -12.91
C LEU A 83 6.04 8.11 -14.03
N GLU A 84 7.02 7.76 -14.84
CA GLU A 84 6.80 6.80 -15.91
C GLU A 84 6.64 5.38 -15.37
N LEU A 85 5.86 4.57 -16.08
CA LEU A 85 5.69 3.17 -15.71
C LEU A 85 7.02 2.42 -15.84
N ASP A 86 7.20 1.46 -14.95
CA ASP A 86 8.41 0.63 -14.82
C ASP A 86 9.66 1.44 -14.53
N SER A 87 9.53 2.72 -14.20
CA SER A 87 10.67 3.53 -13.79
C SER A 87 10.99 3.30 -12.32
N GLU A 88 12.25 3.48 -11.98
CA GLU A 88 12.65 3.50 -10.59
C GLU A 88 12.25 4.83 -9.96
N ILE A 89 11.85 4.76 -8.69
CA ILE A 89 11.48 5.96 -7.94
C ILE A 89 12.75 6.76 -7.66
N SER A 90 12.70 8.07 -7.92
CA SER A 90 13.86 8.95 -7.74
C SER A 90 14.37 8.93 -6.29
N PRO A 91 15.69 9.18 -6.08
CA PRO A 91 16.23 9.20 -4.72
C PRO A 91 15.53 10.16 -3.77
N GLU A 92 15.00 11.27 -4.29
CA GLU A 92 14.29 12.26 -3.48
C GLU A 92 13.01 11.69 -2.88
N LEU A 93 12.30 10.87 -3.64
CA LEU A 93 11.07 10.24 -3.19
C LEU A 93 11.34 8.88 -2.54
N TYR A 94 12.51 8.31 -2.79
CA TYR A 94 12.84 6.97 -2.33
C TYR A 94 12.66 6.81 -0.81
N THR A 95 13.17 7.77 -0.05
CA THR A 95 13.10 7.68 1.42
C THR A 95 11.66 7.59 1.91
N LEU A 96 10.78 8.44 1.37
CA LEU A 96 9.37 8.42 1.77
C LEU A 96 8.69 7.11 1.40
N VAL A 97 8.90 6.67 0.17
CA VAL A 97 8.28 5.42 -0.31
C VAL A 97 8.85 4.21 0.42
N ALA A 98 10.17 4.20 0.64
CA ALA A 98 10.82 3.08 1.32
C ALA A 98 10.31 2.91 2.75
N GLU A 99 10.10 3.99 3.47
CA GLU A 99 9.55 3.93 4.83
C GLU A 99 8.16 3.28 4.83
N VAL A 100 7.30 3.70 3.91
CA VAL A 100 5.95 3.14 3.78
C VAL A 100 6.02 1.66 3.43
N LEU A 101 6.83 1.31 2.43
CA LEU A 101 6.92 -0.07 1.97
C LEU A 101 7.55 -0.99 3.01
N ALA A 102 8.55 -0.49 3.74
CA ALA A 102 9.15 -1.28 4.81
C ALA A 102 8.13 -1.57 5.91
N PHE A 103 7.32 -0.58 6.26
CA PHE A 103 6.27 -0.74 7.26
C PHE A 103 5.21 -1.74 6.80
N VAL A 104 4.73 -1.61 5.57
CA VAL A 104 3.75 -2.53 4.99
C VAL A 104 4.32 -3.95 4.94
N TYR A 105 5.58 -4.10 4.56
CA TYR A 105 6.25 -5.40 4.52
C TYR A 105 6.27 -6.05 5.90
N GLN A 106 6.62 -5.29 6.93
CA GLN A 106 6.66 -5.82 8.29
C GLN A 106 5.29 -6.29 8.76
N LEU A 107 4.25 -5.53 8.48
CA LEU A 107 2.89 -5.91 8.84
C LEU A 107 2.45 -7.18 8.12
N ASP A 108 2.76 -7.30 6.83
CA ASP A 108 2.41 -8.47 6.05
C ASP A 108 3.14 -9.72 6.55
N LYS A 109 4.41 -9.56 6.88
CA LYS A 109 5.21 -10.64 7.45
C LYS A 109 4.65 -11.12 8.79
N LEU A 110 4.24 -10.19 9.66
CA LEU A 110 3.62 -10.53 10.93
C LEU A 110 2.30 -11.26 10.74
N ALA A 111 1.48 -10.83 9.78
CA ALA A 111 0.22 -11.49 9.47
C ALA A 111 0.44 -12.93 9.01
N LYS A 112 1.44 -13.16 8.18
CA LYS A 112 1.80 -14.49 7.72
C LYS A 112 2.27 -15.37 8.88
N LYS A 113 3.07 -14.83 9.77
CA LYS A 113 3.52 -15.55 10.96
C LYS A 113 2.35 -15.96 11.86
N ARG A 114 1.41 -15.05 12.08
CA ARG A 114 0.22 -15.34 12.87
C ARG A 114 -0.61 -16.47 12.27
N ARG A 115 -0.78 -16.47 10.97
CA ARG A 115 -1.50 -17.54 10.29
C ARG A 115 -0.79 -18.88 10.43
N ALA A 116 0.53 -18.89 10.29
CA ALA A 116 1.33 -20.10 10.46
C ALA A 116 1.22 -20.66 11.86
N VAL A 117 1.31 -19.81 12.89
CA VAL A 117 1.15 -20.22 14.27
C VAL A 117 -0.22 -20.80 14.54
N LYS A 118 -1.27 -20.16 14.04
CA LYS A 118 -2.64 -20.66 14.18
C LYS A 118 -2.81 -22.02 13.52
N GLN A 119 -2.22 -22.19 12.35
CA GLN A 119 -2.32 -23.46 11.63
C GLN A 119 -1.62 -24.59 12.39
N ARG A 120 -0.44 -24.35 12.94
CA ARG A 120 0.28 -25.32 13.77
C ARG A 120 -0.51 -25.70 15.01
N ALA A 121 -1.13 -24.72 15.66
CA ALA A 121 -1.94 -24.98 16.84
C ALA A 121 -3.13 -25.89 16.50
N LYS A 122 -3.78 -25.67 15.36
CA LYS A 122 -4.86 -26.52 14.91
C LYS A 122 -4.40 -27.96 14.65
N GLU A 123 -3.24 -28.12 14.03
CA GLU A 123 -2.68 -29.44 13.74
C GLU A 123 -2.32 -30.20 14.99
N GLN A 124 -1.80 -29.52 16.00
CA GLN A 124 -1.43 -30.15 17.27
C GLN A 124 -2.61 -30.59 18.13
N ARG A 125 -3.80 -30.08 17.86
CA ARG A 125 -5.00 -30.41 18.61
C ARG A 125 -5.66 -31.72 18.17
N ARG A 126 -5.17 -32.36 17.16
CA ARG A 126 -5.71 -33.65 16.67
C ARG A 126 -5.30 -34.85 17.52
#